data_0389a7a70bcfaaa461eb48be7e704766
#
_entry.id   0389a7a70bcfaaa461eb48be7e704766
#
_cell.length_a   1.000
_cell.length_b   1.000
_cell.length_c   1.000
_cell.angle_alpha   90.00
_cell.angle_beta   90.00
_cell.angle_gamma   90.00
#
_symmetry.space_group_name_H-M   'P 1'
#
loop_
_entity.id
_entity.type
_entity.pdbx_description
1 polymer ?
#
loop_
_entity_poly.entity_id
_entity_poly.type
_entity_poly.pdbx_seq_one_letter_code
_entity_poly.pdbx_strand_id
1 'polypeptide(L)'
;MTEERKTNTPETEAVAESKNFILNFIDEDIAEGGQFQGMTVHTRFPPEPNGYLHIGHCKALCIDFGTAEKYNGLCNLRMDDTNPAKEDTEYVDAIQQDIHWLGFDWGDRFFYGSDYFEKDYEYAVELIKKGLAYVCELTPEEFKANRGDIGIPAVSPYRDRPIEENLRLFEKMKNGEVEEGKMTLRAKIDLASGNFNMRDPVIYRIRFINHHRQGTKWCIFPMYDFAHPIQDALEGITHSLCSLEYEEHRPLYDWVVNNVSIPYHKPRQIEFARLNIDHTVMSKRKLRKLVEEHYVSGWDDPRMPTLCGLRRRGYTAASIRNFCEMIGVGKTPSVIEYGTLEHCLREDLNATAERTMAVLHPVKLTVTNYPEGKSETFSVENNPTDPTQGTHEITFSRHLWIEADDFMEVPVPKYKRLTPNGLECRLKGAYLVKCTGCVKDENGNVTEVLCEYDPDSRGGDPAAGRKVKGATLHWVDAENCMDAEVRLYDNLFSDATPDGPDKDFLDCLNPGSLTVLTGCKVEPEMRKVAAEFDKQENRTGINAPTFQFMRVGYFCLDNRDSTAEHLVFNRSVSLKDSFKK
;
A
#
# COMPACT_ATOMS: atom_id res chain seq x y z
N MET A 1 54.68 -37.77 -17.10
CA MET A 1 53.73 -37.00 -17.89
C MET A 1 52.43 -36.92 -17.06
N THR A 2 52.27 -35.85 -16.34
CA THR A 2 51.11 -35.56 -15.47
C THR A 2 50.20 -34.62 -16.22
N GLU A 3 48.99 -35.08 -16.54
CA GLU A 3 47.95 -34.26 -17.18
C GLU A 3 47.29 -33.36 -16.13
N GLU A 4 47.43 -32.06 -16.31
CA GLU A 4 46.67 -31.05 -15.58
C GLU A 4 45.21 -31.01 -16.06
N ARG A 5 44.28 -31.37 -15.18
CA ARG A 5 42.84 -31.13 -15.38
C ARG A 5 42.55 -29.65 -15.18
N LYS A 6 42.25 -28.95 -16.27
CA LYS A 6 41.63 -27.62 -16.23
C LYS A 6 40.20 -27.75 -15.70
N THR A 7 39.92 -27.19 -14.53
CA THR A 7 38.58 -26.98 -14.00
C THR A 7 37.97 -25.76 -14.69
N ASN A 8 37.04 -26.00 -15.61
CA ASN A 8 36.14 -24.97 -16.12
C ASN A 8 35.11 -24.64 -15.02
N THR A 9 35.23 -23.47 -14.43
CA THR A 9 34.15 -22.83 -13.67
C THR A 9 33.14 -22.29 -14.68
N PRO A 10 31.85 -22.59 -14.59
CA PRO A 10 30.87 -21.96 -15.46
C PRO A 10 30.74 -20.47 -15.06
N GLU A 11 31.04 -19.58 -16.00
CA GLU A 11 30.61 -18.19 -15.93
C GLU A 11 29.08 -18.18 -15.81
N THR A 12 28.56 -17.69 -14.70
CA THR A 12 27.17 -17.37 -14.54
C THR A 12 26.85 -16.25 -15.52
N GLU A 13 26.25 -16.59 -16.67
CA GLU A 13 25.59 -15.61 -17.54
C GLU A 13 24.59 -14.85 -16.66
N ALA A 14 24.80 -13.55 -16.48
CA ALA A 14 23.85 -12.67 -15.86
C ALA A 14 22.56 -12.75 -16.70
N VAL A 15 21.51 -13.29 -16.13
CA VAL A 15 20.18 -13.28 -16.74
C VAL A 15 19.86 -11.81 -17.01
N ALA A 16 19.74 -11.46 -18.29
CA ALA A 16 19.40 -10.10 -18.70
C ALA A 16 18.06 -9.74 -18.06
N GLU A 17 18.07 -8.77 -17.15
CA GLU A 17 16.89 -8.29 -16.46
C GLU A 17 15.89 -7.78 -17.51
N SER A 18 14.68 -8.33 -17.54
CA SER A 18 13.64 -7.96 -18.50
C SER A 18 13.25 -6.50 -18.26
N LYS A 19 13.69 -5.60 -19.14
CA LYS A 19 13.35 -4.18 -19.08
C LYS A 19 11.91 -3.96 -19.51
N ASN A 20 11.16 -3.18 -18.73
CA ASN A 20 9.85 -2.72 -19.14
C ASN A 20 9.96 -1.61 -20.21
N PHE A 21 8.84 -1.28 -20.88
CA PHE A 21 8.84 -0.32 -21.99
C PHE A 21 9.24 1.11 -21.59
N ILE A 22 9.00 1.54 -20.33
CA ILE A 22 9.43 2.86 -19.84
C ILE A 22 10.96 2.93 -19.82
N LEU A 23 11.60 1.90 -19.27
CA LEU A 23 13.07 1.83 -19.23
C LEU A 23 13.68 1.80 -20.64
N ASN A 24 13.02 1.15 -21.60
CA ASN A 24 13.47 1.16 -22.99
C ASN A 24 13.41 2.59 -23.58
N PHE A 25 12.32 3.34 -23.34
CA PHE A 25 12.22 4.73 -23.79
C PHE A 25 13.28 5.62 -23.13
N ILE A 26 13.54 5.43 -21.82
CA ILE A 26 14.56 6.21 -21.13
C ILE A 26 15.95 5.89 -21.68
N ASP A 27 16.27 4.60 -21.93
CA ASP A 27 17.53 4.21 -22.53
C ASP A 27 17.75 4.85 -23.91
N GLU A 28 16.70 4.90 -24.75
CA GLU A 28 16.73 5.57 -26.05
C GLU A 28 16.96 7.09 -25.90
N ASP A 29 16.28 7.72 -24.95
CA ASP A 29 16.34 9.17 -24.76
C ASP A 29 17.67 9.66 -24.20
N ILE A 30 18.36 8.86 -23.37
CA ILE A 30 19.67 9.24 -22.80
C ILE A 30 20.86 8.75 -23.62
N ALA A 31 20.64 7.87 -24.61
CA ALA A 31 21.67 7.38 -25.51
C ALA A 31 22.25 8.49 -26.40
N GLU A 32 23.33 8.19 -27.12
CA GLU A 32 23.92 9.10 -28.10
C GLU A 32 22.91 9.50 -29.18
N GLY A 33 22.66 10.80 -29.33
CA GLY A 33 21.66 11.36 -30.26
C GLY A 33 20.23 11.38 -29.70
N GLY A 34 20.00 10.87 -28.50
CA GLY A 34 18.70 10.93 -27.82
C GLY A 34 18.38 12.32 -27.26
N GLN A 35 17.10 12.55 -26.97
CA GLN A 35 16.58 13.85 -26.51
C GLN A 35 17.24 14.35 -25.21
N PHE A 36 17.62 13.42 -24.33
CA PHE A 36 18.20 13.72 -23.02
C PHE A 36 19.64 13.20 -22.89
N GLN A 37 20.36 13.10 -23.99
CA GLN A 37 21.75 12.65 -24.02
C GLN A 37 22.61 13.41 -22.99
N GLY A 38 23.26 12.68 -22.08
CA GLY A 38 24.14 13.25 -21.05
C GLY A 38 23.43 13.97 -19.91
N MET A 39 22.10 13.93 -19.86
CA MET A 39 21.32 14.46 -18.75
C MET A 39 21.05 13.40 -17.69
N THR A 40 20.88 13.85 -16.46
CA THR A 40 20.40 13.00 -15.35
C THR A 40 18.92 12.71 -15.56
N VAL A 41 18.53 11.44 -15.44
CA VAL A 41 17.11 11.04 -15.44
C VAL A 41 16.41 11.68 -14.24
N HIS A 42 15.35 12.43 -14.49
CA HIS A 42 14.64 13.18 -13.47
C HIS A 42 13.15 12.94 -13.62
N THR A 43 12.55 12.32 -12.63
CA THR A 43 11.12 11.99 -12.53
C THR A 43 10.46 12.80 -11.42
N ARG A 44 9.16 12.65 -11.24
CA ARG A 44 8.45 13.25 -10.12
C ARG A 44 7.20 12.46 -9.75
N PHE A 45 6.83 12.45 -8.49
CA PHE A 45 5.55 11.97 -8.00
C PHE A 45 4.71 13.18 -7.54
N PRO A 46 3.56 13.49 -8.21
CA PRO A 46 2.77 14.68 -7.95
C PRO A 46 1.41 14.34 -7.31
N PRO A 47 1.33 13.91 -6.04
CA PRO A 47 0.05 13.58 -5.43
C PRO A 47 -0.77 14.85 -5.13
N GLU A 48 -2.10 14.77 -5.33
CA GLU A 48 -3.02 15.76 -4.78
C GLU A 48 -3.15 15.56 -3.26
N PRO A 49 -2.93 16.60 -2.42
CA PRO A 49 -3.05 16.48 -0.97
C PRO A 49 -4.52 16.53 -0.49
N ASN A 50 -5.35 15.63 -1.01
CA ASN A 50 -6.80 15.55 -0.78
C ASN A 50 -7.25 14.20 -0.21
N GLY A 51 -6.33 13.38 0.29
CA GLY A 51 -6.59 12.07 0.90
C GLY A 51 -5.30 11.28 1.13
N TYR A 52 -5.43 10.20 1.88
CA TYR A 52 -4.33 9.27 2.14
C TYR A 52 -3.93 8.50 0.89
N LEU A 53 -2.65 8.12 0.80
CA LEU A 53 -2.17 7.22 -0.25
C LEU A 53 -2.75 5.81 -0.06
N HIS A 54 -2.97 5.12 -1.16
CA HIS A 54 -3.44 3.73 -1.18
C HIS A 54 -2.57 2.87 -2.10
N ILE A 55 -2.78 1.57 -2.10
CA ILE A 55 -1.97 0.61 -2.87
C ILE A 55 -1.85 0.98 -4.36
N GLY A 56 -2.85 1.63 -4.96
CA GLY A 56 -2.77 2.11 -6.34
C GLY A 56 -1.68 3.16 -6.56
N HIS A 57 -1.41 4.02 -5.56
CA HIS A 57 -0.32 4.99 -5.61
C HIS A 57 1.05 4.33 -5.45
N CYS A 58 1.15 3.18 -4.77
CA CYS A 58 2.42 2.47 -4.61
C CYS A 58 3.03 2.07 -5.95
N LYS A 59 2.20 1.65 -6.92
CA LYS A 59 2.70 1.33 -8.26
C LYS A 59 3.34 2.56 -8.92
N ALA A 60 2.70 3.73 -8.84
CA ALA A 60 3.26 4.98 -9.36
C ALA A 60 4.56 5.37 -8.63
N LEU A 61 4.56 5.30 -7.27
CA LEU A 61 5.75 5.56 -6.46
C LEU A 61 6.93 4.66 -6.85
N CYS A 62 6.69 3.34 -6.99
CA CYS A 62 7.72 2.39 -7.41
C CYS A 62 8.21 2.66 -8.85
N ILE A 63 7.34 3.19 -9.73
CA ILE A 63 7.74 3.58 -11.08
C ILE A 63 8.54 4.88 -11.05
N ASP A 64 8.05 5.93 -10.39
CA ASP A 64 8.69 7.24 -10.38
C ASP A 64 10.02 7.23 -9.62
N PHE A 65 10.00 6.85 -8.35
CA PHE A 65 11.20 6.76 -7.53
C PHE A 65 12.12 5.60 -7.94
N GLY A 66 11.56 4.42 -8.23
CA GLY A 66 12.35 3.26 -8.63
C GLY A 66 13.07 3.46 -9.98
N THR A 67 12.46 4.21 -10.91
CA THR A 67 13.14 4.63 -12.14
C THR A 67 14.31 5.56 -11.82
N ALA A 68 14.11 6.57 -10.96
CA ALA A 68 15.20 7.45 -10.54
C ALA A 68 16.33 6.66 -9.86
N GLU A 69 16.02 5.78 -8.92
CA GLU A 69 17.01 4.91 -8.26
C GLU A 69 17.82 4.07 -9.28
N LYS A 70 17.15 3.46 -10.26
CA LYS A 70 17.77 2.59 -11.27
C LYS A 70 18.77 3.32 -12.15
N TYR A 71 18.52 4.59 -12.47
CA TYR A 71 19.40 5.41 -13.31
C TYR A 71 20.32 6.34 -12.50
N ASN A 72 20.44 6.17 -11.18
CA ASN A 72 21.14 7.10 -10.28
C ASN A 72 20.69 8.57 -10.53
N GLY A 73 19.41 8.72 -10.79
CA GLY A 73 18.75 9.97 -11.14
C GLY A 73 18.08 10.65 -9.93
N LEU A 74 17.12 11.50 -10.23
CA LEU A 74 16.41 12.30 -9.24
C LEU A 74 14.89 12.05 -9.35
N CYS A 75 14.21 12.12 -8.21
CA CYS A 75 12.74 12.15 -8.18
C CYS A 75 12.26 13.28 -7.26
N ASN A 76 11.37 14.13 -7.75
CA ASN A 76 10.76 15.19 -6.96
C ASN A 76 9.45 14.71 -6.32
N LEU A 77 9.17 15.18 -5.12
CA LEU A 77 7.83 15.15 -4.55
C LEU A 77 7.19 16.53 -4.74
N ARG A 78 6.16 16.61 -5.57
CA ARG A 78 5.40 17.85 -5.79
C ARG A 78 3.96 17.67 -5.38
N MET A 79 3.53 18.34 -4.31
CA MET A 79 2.11 18.39 -3.96
C MET A 79 1.34 19.15 -5.04
N ASP A 80 0.47 18.45 -5.76
CA ASP A 80 -0.42 19.10 -6.74
C ASP A 80 -1.59 19.77 -6.00
N ASP A 81 -1.33 20.97 -5.51
CA ASP A 81 -2.27 21.83 -4.81
C ASP A 81 -2.83 22.94 -5.72
N THR A 82 -2.94 22.68 -7.01
CA THR A 82 -3.51 23.64 -7.98
C THR A 82 -5.02 23.81 -7.84
N ASN A 83 -5.72 22.85 -7.21
CA ASN A 83 -7.15 22.90 -6.97
C ASN A 83 -7.47 23.20 -5.50
N PRO A 84 -7.78 24.44 -5.12
CA PRO A 84 -7.88 24.89 -3.73
C PRO A 84 -9.04 24.29 -2.91
N ALA A 85 -9.92 23.50 -3.53
CA ALA A 85 -11.20 23.13 -2.92
C ALA A 85 -11.15 21.97 -1.90
N LYS A 86 -10.02 21.26 -1.72
CA LYS A 86 -10.02 19.96 -1.02
C LYS A 86 -8.72 19.62 -0.27
N GLU A 87 -7.87 20.59 0.01
CA GLU A 87 -6.50 20.34 0.49
C GLU A 87 -6.41 20.54 2.00
N ASP A 88 -5.70 19.61 2.69
CA ASP A 88 -5.46 19.65 4.11
C ASP A 88 -3.99 19.30 4.42
N THR A 89 -3.40 19.98 5.39
CA THR A 89 -2.03 19.72 5.86
C THR A 89 -1.86 18.32 6.43
N GLU A 90 -2.92 17.73 7.00
CA GLU A 90 -2.93 16.34 7.47
C GLU A 90 -2.55 15.37 6.36
N TYR A 91 -3.09 15.57 5.16
CA TYR A 91 -2.78 14.68 4.02
C TYR A 91 -1.35 14.88 3.50
N VAL A 92 -0.82 16.11 3.54
CA VAL A 92 0.58 16.40 3.17
C VAL A 92 1.54 15.61 4.06
N ASP A 93 1.34 15.65 5.39
CA ASP A 93 2.18 14.95 6.36
C ASP A 93 2.05 13.42 6.20
N ALA A 94 0.83 12.91 6.03
CA ALA A 94 0.58 11.49 5.81
C ALA A 94 1.23 10.96 4.52
N ILE A 95 1.17 11.72 3.42
CA ILE A 95 1.80 11.38 2.15
C ILE A 95 3.32 11.28 2.32
N GLN A 96 3.95 12.24 2.96
CA GLN A 96 5.40 12.22 3.20
C GLN A 96 5.79 11.01 4.07
N GLN A 97 5.04 10.76 5.15
CA GLN A 97 5.28 9.61 6.03
C GLN A 97 5.18 8.28 5.26
N ASP A 98 4.17 8.12 4.41
CA ASP A 98 3.96 6.90 3.64
C ASP A 98 5.07 6.66 2.60
N ILE A 99 5.55 7.71 1.93
CA ILE A 99 6.64 7.63 0.96
C ILE A 99 7.95 7.22 1.66
N HIS A 100 8.29 7.86 2.78
CA HIS A 100 9.46 7.47 3.58
C HIS A 100 9.33 6.05 4.13
N TRP A 101 8.14 5.65 4.58
CA TRP A 101 7.92 4.28 5.03
C TRP A 101 8.17 3.24 3.92
N LEU A 102 7.82 3.55 2.66
CA LEU A 102 8.13 2.70 1.51
C LEU A 102 9.63 2.65 1.18
N GLY A 103 10.46 3.47 1.83
CA GLY A 103 11.91 3.54 1.64
C GLY A 103 12.34 4.51 0.54
N PHE A 104 11.46 5.41 0.09
CA PHE A 104 11.78 6.44 -0.88
C PHE A 104 12.08 7.78 -0.21
N ASP A 105 12.96 8.56 -0.82
CA ASP A 105 13.36 9.88 -0.34
C ASP A 105 13.53 10.85 -1.52
N TRP A 106 12.99 12.05 -1.37
CA TRP A 106 13.11 13.13 -2.34
C TRP A 106 14.23 14.13 -1.97
N GLY A 107 14.86 14.01 -0.81
CA GLY A 107 15.86 14.95 -0.29
C GLY A 107 15.29 16.35 -0.09
N ASP A 108 15.90 17.35 -0.70
CA ASP A 108 15.45 18.75 -0.69
C ASP A 108 14.48 19.11 -1.84
N ARG A 109 14.09 18.12 -2.65
CA ARG A 109 13.23 18.32 -3.85
C ARG A 109 11.74 18.16 -3.53
N PHE A 110 11.28 18.95 -2.57
CA PHE A 110 9.88 19.03 -2.16
C PHE A 110 9.27 20.34 -2.65
N PHE A 111 8.22 20.24 -3.47
CA PHE A 111 7.59 21.37 -4.13
C PHE A 111 6.07 21.36 -3.96
N TYR A 112 5.47 22.52 -4.18
CA TYR A 112 4.02 22.68 -4.29
C TYR A 112 3.66 23.28 -5.65
N GLY A 113 2.60 22.81 -6.28
CA GLY A 113 2.09 23.40 -7.52
C GLY A 113 1.75 24.88 -7.38
N SER A 114 1.22 25.27 -6.21
CA SER A 114 0.89 26.67 -5.88
C SER A 114 2.09 27.61 -5.80
N ASP A 115 3.32 27.12 -5.69
CA ASP A 115 4.53 27.96 -5.72
C ASP A 115 4.79 28.53 -7.13
N TYR A 116 4.21 27.91 -8.15
CA TYR A 116 4.38 28.31 -9.57
C TYR A 116 3.25 29.21 -10.10
N PHE A 117 2.22 29.56 -9.34
CA PHE A 117 1.08 30.34 -9.80
C PHE A 117 1.44 31.66 -10.49
N GLU A 118 2.50 32.35 -10.02
CA GLU A 118 2.97 33.57 -10.68
C GLU A 118 3.56 33.25 -12.08
N LYS A 119 4.34 32.16 -12.20
CA LYS A 119 4.91 31.71 -13.45
C LYS A 119 3.85 31.20 -14.42
N ASP A 120 2.91 30.42 -13.90
CA ASP A 120 1.77 29.95 -14.70
C ASP A 120 0.97 31.13 -15.29
N TYR A 121 0.78 32.19 -14.47
CA TYR A 121 0.13 33.42 -14.93
C TYR A 121 0.96 34.15 -16.01
N GLU A 122 2.28 34.30 -15.81
CA GLU A 122 3.18 34.91 -16.80
C GLU A 122 3.13 34.18 -18.15
N TYR A 123 3.14 32.84 -18.13
CA TYR A 123 3.04 32.03 -19.36
C TYR A 123 1.66 32.07 -20.01
N ALA A 124 0.58 32.18 -19.22
CA ALA A 124 -0.76 32.42 -19.76
C ALA A 124 -0.85 33.76 -20.48
N VAL A 125 -0.27 34.84 -19.92
CA VAL A 125 -0.16 36.16 -20.58
C VAL A 125 0.69 36.07 -21.84
N GLU A 126 1.77 35.29 -21.83
CA GLU A 126 2.58 35.04 -23.03
C GLU A 126 1.78 34.39 -24.14
N LEU A 127 0.97 33.35 -23.84
CA LEU A 127 0.11 32.71 -24.83
C LEU A 127 -0.91 33.70 -25.42
N ILE A 128 -1.50 34.59 -24.61
CA ILE A 128 -2.41 35.62 -25.11
C ILE A 128 -1.67 36.56 -26.07
N LYS A 129 -0.47 37.03 -25.71
CA LYS A 129 0.35 37.91 -26.57
C LYS A 129 0.75 37.24 -27.88
N LYS A 130 0.93 35.93 -27.91
CA LYS A 130 1.19 35.14 -29.11
C LYS A 130 -0.08 34.87 -29.93
N GLY A 131 -1.27 35.27 -29.46
CA GLY A 131 -2.55 34.95 -30.09
C GLY A 131 -2.95 33.48 -29.96
N LEU A 132 -2.35 32.74 -28.99
CA LEU A 132 -2.57 31.33 -28.73
C LEU A 132 -3.49 31.08 -27.54
N ALA A 133 -4.04 32.12 -26.91
CA ALA A 133 -5.07 32.01 -25.88
C ALA A 133 -6.04 33.19 -25.97
N TYR A 134 -7.28 32.97 -25.53
CA TYR A 134 -8.33 33.99 -25.53
C TYR A 134 -9.27 33.80 -24.33
N VAL A 135 -9.86 34.91 -23.87
CA VAL A 135 -10.88 34.91 -22.83
C VAL A 135 -12.23 34.56 -23.47
N CYS A 136 -12.88 33.57 -22.90
CA CYS A 136 -14.20 33.07 -23.30
C CYS A 136 -15.25 33.40 -22.24
N GLU A 137 -16.37 34.00 -22.65
CA GLU A 137 -17.46 34.39 -21.77
C GLU A 137 -18.65 33.43 -21.82
N LEU A 138 -18.47 32.23 -22.38
CA LEU A 138 -19.48 31.17 -22.33
C LEU A 138 -19.61 30.65 -20.89
N THR A 139 -20.84 30.57 -20.40
CA THR A 139 -21.16 29.88 -19.16
C THR A 139 -20.87 28.37 -19.30
N PRO A 140 -20.77 27.62 -18.18
CA PRO A 140 -20.56 26.17 -18.25
C PRO A 140 -21.58 25.42 -19.10
N GLU A 141 -22.85 25.84 -19.06
CA GLU A 141 -23.96 25.28 -19.84
C GLU A 141 -23.80 25.59 -21.33
N GLU A 142 -23.50 26.84 -21.68
CA GLU A 142 -23.25 27.26 -23.05
C GLU A 142 -21.99 26.61 -23.62
N PHE A 143 -20.92 26.49 -22.80
CA PHE A 143 -19.70 25.77 -23.19
C PHE A 143 -20.02 24.31 -23.53
N LYS A 144 -20.80 23.62 -22.69
CA LYS A 144 -21.22 22.24 -22.92
C LYS A 144 -22.06 22.11 -24.21
N ALA A 145 -22.97 23.05 -24.45
CA ALA A 145 -23.83 23.07 -25.64
C ALA A 145 -23.02 23.32 -26.92
N ASN A 146 -21.93 24.10 -26.85
CA ASN A 146 -21.07 24.47 -27.97
C ASN A 146 -19.83 23.57 -28.14
N ARG A 147 -19.70 22.49 -27.35
CA ARG A 147 -18.53 21.59 -27.38
C ARG A 147 -18.38 20.82 -28.69
N GLY A 148 -19.48 20.72 -29.46
CA GLY A 148 -19.53 19.85 -30.63
C GLY A 148 -19.60 18.38 -30.27
N ASP A 149 -19.47 17.52 -31.28
CA ASP A 149 -19.49 16.06 -31.14
C ASP A 149 -18.47 15.43 -32.11
N ILE A 150 -18.41 14.11 -32.18
CA ILE A 150 -17.56 13.40 -33.15
C ILE A 150 -17.96 13.84 -34.57
N GLY A 151 -17.02 14.42 -35.31
CA GLY A 151 -17.27 14.96 -36.64
C GLY A 151 -18.00 16.31 -36.69
N ILE A 152 -18.41 16.87 -35.54
CA ILE A 152 -19.03 18.20 -35.44
C ILE A 152 -18.08 19.12 -34.66
N PRO A 153 -17.52 20.18 -35.29
CA PRO A 153 -16.62 21.10 -34.61
C PRO A 153 -17.29 21.81 -33.40
N ALA A 154 -16.48 22.15 -32.40
CA ALA A 154 -16.91 23.05 -31.36
C ALA A 154 -17.07 24.47 -31.90
N VAL A 155 -17.82 25.31 -31.19
CA VAL A 155 -18.05 26.72 -31.56
C VAL A 155 -17.61 27.61 -30.40
N SER A 156 -16.86 28.68 -30.71
CA SER A 156 -16.52 29.72 -29.75
C SER A 156 -16.61 31.11 -30.39
N PRO A 157 -17.59 31.92 -30.00
CA PRO A 157 -17.78 33.25 -30.57
C PRO A 157 -16.68 34.24 -30.16
N TYR A 158 -15.88 33.91 -29.14
CA TYR A 158 -14.86 34.81 -28.61
C TYR A 158 -13.44 34.50 -29.10
N ARG A 159 -13.29 33.48 -29.97
CA ARG A 159 -11.99 32.95 -30.41
C ARG A 159 -11.12 33.98 -31.15
N ASP A 160 -11.75 34.90 -31.88
CA ASP A 160 -11.05 35.88 -32.71
C ASP A 160 -11.03 37.29 -32.09
N ARG A 161 -11.22 37.37 -30.76
CA ARG A 161 -11.11 38.62 -30.00
C ARG A 161 -9.68 39.17 -30.08
N PRO A 162 -9.50 40.51 -30.22
CA PRO A 162 -8.18 41.15 -30.25
C PRO A 162 -7.34 40.84 -29.01
N ILE A 163 -6.01 40.76 -29.19
CA ILE A 163 -5.05 40.43 -28.13
C ILE A 163 -5.17 41.40 -26.94
N GLU A 164 -5.24 42.69 -27.22
CA GLU A 164 -5.34 43.75 -26.22
C GLU A 164 -6.60 43.58 -25.34
N GLU A 165 -7.71 43.19 -25.95
CA GLU A 165 -8.96 42.96 -25.25
C GLU A 165 -8.86 41.69 -24.38
N ASN A 166 -8.24 40.61 -24.86
CA ASN A 166 -8.01 39.40 -24.09
C ASN A 166 -7.10 39.67 -22.88
N LEU A 167 -6.02 40.47 -23.05
CA LEU A 167 -5.14 40.88 -21.95
C LEU A 167 -5.92 41.65 -20.88
N ARG A 168 -6.70 42.65 -21.30
CA ARG A 168 -7.54 43.46 -20.41
C ARG A 168 -8.55 42.61 -19.63
N LEU A 169 -9.21 41.66 -20.27
CA LEU A 169 -10.18 40.79 -19.64
C LEU A 169 -9.52 39.77 -18.69
N PHE A 170 -8.37 39.21 -19.05
CA PHE A 170 -7.64 38.29 -18.20
C PHE A 170 -7.11 38.99 -16.93
N GLU A 171 -6.68 40.24 -17.04
CA GLU A 171 -6.32 41.08 -15.91
C GLU A 171 -7.52 41.34 -14.99
N LYS A 172 -8.71 41.61 -15.54
CA LYS A 172 -9.96 41.74 -14.76
C LYS A 172 -10.30 40.45 -14.00
N MET A 173 -10.11 39.28 -14.65
CA MET A 173 -10.30 38.00 -13.98
C MET A 173 -9.33 37.87 -12.79
N LYS A 174 -8.03 38.22 -12.94
CA LYS A 174 -7.03 38.19 -11.88
C LYS A 174 -7.37 39.12 -10.74
N ASN A 175 -7.91 40.31 -11.03
CA ASN A 175 -8.26 41.33 -10.04
C ASN A 175 -9.57 41.02 -9.27
N GLY A 176 -10.27 39.92 -9.62
CA GLY A 176 -11.54 39.57 -8.99
C GLY A 176 -12.73 40.42 -9.41
N GLU A 177 -12.64 41.10 -10.54
CA GLU A 177 -13.69 41.98 -11.09
C GLU A 177 -14.80 41.18 -11.83
N VAL A 178 -14.64 39.86 -11.95
CA VAL A 178 -15.53 38.97 -12.71
C VAL A 178 -15.99 37.83 -11.82
N GLU A 179 -17.29 37.54 -11.83
CA GLU A 179 -17.89 36.45 -11.06
C GLU A 179 -17.46 35.05 -11.54
N GLU A 180 -17.49 34.06 -10.65
CA GLU A 180 -17.26 32.65 -11.00
C GLU A 180 -18.20 32.19 -12.14
N GLY A 181 -17.65 31.40 -13.08
CA GLY A 181 -18.42 30.84 -14.18
C GLY A 181 -18.75 31.81 -15.33
N LYS A 182 -18.38 33.09 -15.21
CA LYS A 182 -18.64 34.09 -16.26
C LYS A 182 -17.54 34.19 -17.31
N MET A 183 -16.30 33.89 -16.93
CA MET A 183 -15.16 33.92 -17.85
C MET A 183 -14.19 32.79 -17.55
N THR A 184 -13.57 32.28 -18.62
CA THR A 184 -12.45 31.35 -18.57
C THR A 184 -11.39 31.78 -19.59
N LEU A 185 -10.11 31.43 -19.36
CA LEU A 185 -9.09 31.52 -20.38
C LEU A 185 -9.00 30.19 -21.11
N ARG A 186 -9.04 30.20 -22.44
CA ARG A 186 -8.94 29.02 -23.29
C ARG A 186 -7.70 29.08 -24.18
N ALA A 187 -7.04 27.95 -24.37
CA ALA A 187 -6.02 27.80 -25.39
C ALA A 187 -6.67 27.85 -26.79
N LYS A 188 -6.01 28.46 -27.76
CA LYS A 188 -6.45 28.54 -29.16
C LYS A 188 -5.74 27.49 -29.99
N ILE A 189 -6.35 26.31 -30.14
CA ILE A 189 -5.74 25.15 -30.82
C ILE A 189 -6.55 24.76 -32.06
N ASP A 190 -7.52 23.86 -31.92
CA ASP A 190 -8.32 23.36 -33.05
C ASP A 190 -9.72 22.93 -32.58
N LEU A 191 -10.74 23.70 -32.96
CA LEU A 191 -12.14 23.41 -32.62
C LEU A 191 -12.69 22.14 -33.30
N ALA A 192 -12.04 21.64 -34.36
CA ALA A 192 -12.44 20.46 -35.10
C ALA A 192 -11.67 19.19 -34.73
N SER A 193 -10.75 19.29 -33.77
CA SER A 193 -9.93 18.14 -33.37
C SER A 193 -10.78 16.92 -32.99
N GLY A 194 -10.34 15.72 -33.38
CA GLY A 194 -10.91 14.46 -32.90
C GLY A 194 -10.71 14.23 -31.40
N ASN A 195 -9.65 14.77 -30.84
CA ASN A 195 -9.37 14.77 -29.40
C ASN A 195 -10.05 15.98 -28.75
N PHE A 196 -11.02 15.73 -27.87
CA PHE A 196 -11.77 16.79 -27.17
C PHE A 196 -10.89 17.67 -26.29
N ASN A 197 -9.77 17.16 -25.77
CA ASN A 197 -8.81 17.93 -24.96
C ASN A 197 -8.05 18.96 -25.80
N MET A 198 -8.09 18.87 -27.13
CA MET A 198 -7.47 19.81 -28.06
C MET A 198 -8.46 20.84 -28.67
N ARG A 199 -9.77 20.74 -28.29
CA ARG A 199 -10.81 21.68 -28.80
C ARG A 199 -10.86 22.96 -28.00
N ASP A 200 -9.82 23.78 -28.12
CA ASP A 200 -9.64 25.02 -27.36
C ASP A 200 -9.96 24.82 -25.86
N PRO A 201 -9.17 24.03 -25.14
CA PRO A 201 -9.44 23.69 -23.73
C PRO A 201 -9.35 24.90 -22.81
N VAL A 202 -10.09 24.86 -21.70
CA VAL A 202 -9.94 25.83 -20.61
C VAL A 202 -8.60 25.61 -19.94
N ILE A 203 -7.80 26.69 -19.79
CA ILE A 203 -6.50 26.68 -19.12
C ILE A 203 -6.48 27.48 -17.81
N TYR A 204 -7.44 28.42 -17.62
CA TYR A 204 -7.67 29.14 -16.36
C TYR A 204 -9.15 29.29 -16.07
N ARG A 205 -9.51 29.21 -14.77
CA ARG A 205 -10.87 29.44 -14.26
C ARG A 205 -10.85 30.38 -13.06
N ILE A 206 -11.99 31.05 -12.81
CA ILE A 206 -12.21 31.91 -11.64
C ILE A 206 -12.78 31.07 -10.50
N ARG A 207 -12.22 31.19 -9.29
CA ARG A 207 -12.71 30.59 -8.05
C ARG A 207 -12.45 31.52 -6.88
N PHE A 208 -13.48 31.93 -6.15
CA PHE A 208 -13.33 32.71 -4.92
C PHE A 208 -13.29 31.79 -3.71
N ILE A 209 -12.12 31.20 -3.49
CA ILE A 209 -11.88 30.23 -2.41
C ILE A 209 -10.54 30.53 -1.74
N ASN A 210 -10.45 30.27 -0.44
CA ASN A 210 -9.21 30.40 0.31
C ASN A 210 -8.30 29.18 0.03
N HIS A 211 -7.14 29.42 -0.56
CA HIS A 211 -6.14 28.39 -0.80
C HIS A 211 -5.33 28.12 0.47
N HIS A 212 -5.08 26.86 0.82
CA HIS A 212 -4.43 26.48 2.09
C HIS A 212 -3.04 27.13 2.30
N ARG A 213 -2.28 27.43 1.21
CA ARG A 213 -0.97 28.08 1.27
C ARG A 213 -0.98 29.53 0.78
N GLN A 214 -1.71 29.81 -0.29
CA GLN A 214 -1.71 31.13 -0.94
C GLN A 214 -2.78 32.09 -0.37
N GLY A 215 -3.65 31.60 0.51
CA GLY A 215 -4.73 32.39 1.08
C GLY A 215 -5.67 32.93 0.00
N THR A 216 -5.98 34.23 0.07
CA THR A 216 -6.86 34.93 -0.89
C THR A 216 -6.08 35.70 -1.96
N LYS A 217 -4.77 35.44 -2.12
CA LYS A 217 -3.92 36.14 -3.10
C LYS A 217 -4.41 35.92 -4.54
N TRP A 218 -4.96 34.77 -4.84
CA TRP A 218 -5.43 34.38 -6.15
C TRP A 218 -6.93 34.10 -6.17
N CYS A 219 -7.60 34.53 -7.20
CA CYS A 219 -8.99 34.18 -7.51
C CYS A 219 -9.13 33.56 -8.90
N ILE A 220 -8.04 33.42 -9.64
CA ILE A 220 -7.94 32.62 -10.85
C ILE A 220 -6.94 31.50 -10.65
N PHE A 221 -7.27 30.31 -11.14
CA PHE A 221 -6.44 29.11 -10.94
C PHE A 221 -6.20 28.41 -12.28
N PRO A 222 -4.96 27.98 -12.55
CA PRO A 222 -4.66 27.23 -13.76
C PRO A 222 -5.35 25.85 -13.70
N MET A 223 -5.70 25.34 -14.86
CA MET A 223 -6.13 23.94 -14.98
C MET A 223 -4.90 23.03 -14.98
N TYR A 224 -5.08 21.79 -14.52
CA TYR A 224 -4.06 20.76 -14.45
C TYR A 224 -3.23 20.66 -15.75
N ASP A 225 -3.91 20.51 -16.88
CA ASP A 225 -3.26 20.33 -18.19
C ASP A 225 -2.41 21.53 -18.66
N PHE A 226 -2.57 22.68 -18.02
CA PHE A 226 -1.74 23.86 -18.30
C PHE A 226 -0.60 23.99 -17.30
N ALA A 227 -0.87 23.87 -15.99
CA ALA A 227 0.12 24.06 -14.93
C ALA A 227 1.16 22.93 -14.92
N HIS A 228 0.70 21.70 -15.03
CA HIS A 228 1.54 20.50 -14.85
C HIS A 228 2.73 20.41 -15.83
N PRO A 229 2.55 20.57 -17.16
CA PRO A 229 3.68 20.59 -18.10
C PRO A 229 4.67 21.74 -17.85
N ILE A 230 4.19 22.91 -17.45
CA ILE A 230 5.04 24.07 -17.10
C ILE A 230 5.89 23.75 -15.87
N GLN A 231 5.27 23.24 -14.82
CA GLN A 231 5.93 22.89 -13.57
C GLN A 231 6.95 21.76 -13.78
N ASP A 232 6.62 20.72 -14.54
CA ASP A 232 7.56 19.66 -14.91
C ASP A 232 8.81 20.25 -15.61
N ALA A 233 8.61 21.15 -16.56
CA ALA A 233 9.72 21.76 -17.28
C ALA A 233 10.55 22.71 -16.39
N LEU A 234 9.92 23.50 -15.50
CA LEU A 234 10.61 24.40 -14.56
C LEU A 234 11.42 23.63 -13.52
N GLU A 235 10.97 22.46 -13.11
CA GLU A 235 11.69 21.58 -12.19
C GLU A 235 12.77 20.73 -12.86
N GLY A 236 12.92 20.80 -14.18
CA GLY A 236 13.93 20.05 -14.94
C GLY A 236 13.61 18.57 -15.05
N ILE A 237 12.33 18.18 -14.99
CA ILE A 237 11.90 16.82 -15.22
C ILE A 237 12.22 16.39 -16.64
N THR A 238 12.86 15.24 -16.80
CA THR A 238 13.12 14.64 -18.12
C THR A 238 11.95 13.75 -18.55
N HIS A 239 11.51 12.87 -17.64
CA HIS A 239 10.46 11.89 -17.92
C HIS A 239 9.29 12.07 -16.96
N SER A 240 8.18 12.53 -17.52
CA SER A 240 6.90 12.76 -16.83
C SER A 240 6.08 11.47 -16.88
N LEU A 241 6.21 10.61 -15.87
CA LEU A 241 5.52 9.32 -15.84
C LEU A 241 4.14 9.48 -15.20
N CYS A 242 3.09 8.95 -15.84
CA CYS A 242 1.71 9.09 -15.37
C CYS A 242 0.82 7.90 -15.78
N SER A 243 -0.42 7.88 -15.31
CA SER A 243 -1.36 6.81 -15.67
C SER A 243 -1.94 6.99 -17.07
N LEU A 244 -2.41 5.88 -17.70
CA LEU A 244 -3.05 5.86 -19.02
C LEU A 244 -4.26 6.81 -19.14
N GLU A 245 -4.83 7.26 -18.06
CA GLU A 245 -5.91 8.24 -18.06
C GLU A 245 -5.50 9.55 -18.73
N TYR A 246 -4.20 9.84 -18.76
CA TYR A 246 -3.61 11.05 -19.36
C TYR A 246 -3.11 10.87 -20.79
N GLU A 247 -3.28 9.70 -21.41
CA GLU A 247 -2.83 9.47 -22.79
C GLU A 247 -3.50 10.44 -23.78
N GLU A 248 -4.82 10.66 -23.63
CA GLU A 248 -5.57 11.64 -24.42
C GLU A 248 -5.21 13.11 -24.08
N HIS A 249 -4.57 13.35 -22.92
CA HIS A 249 -4.11 14.68 -22.49
C HIS A 249 -2.69 15.00 -22.98
N ARG A 250 -1.87 14.00 -23.32
CA ARG A 250 -0.48 14.21 -23.78
C ARG A 250 -0.33 15.18 -24.94
N PRO A 251 -1.20 15.19 -25.99
CA PRO A 251 -1.10 16.20 -27.04
C PRO A 251 -1.24 17.65 -26.54
N LEU A 252 -2.04 17.88 -25.49
CA LEU A 252 -2.15 19.18 -24.84
C LEU A 252 -0.91 19.51 -24.01
N TYR A 253 -0.38 18.53 -23.26
CA TYR A 253 0.90 18.65 -22.55
C TYR A 253 2.02 19.10 -23.50
N ASP A 254 2.19 18.40 -24.62
CA ASP A 254 3.19 18.71 -25.64
C ASP A 254 2.94 20.10 -26.26
N TRP A 255 1.68 20.44 -26.52
CA TRP A 255 1.32 21.75 -27.04
C TRP A 255 1.72 22.89 -26.10
N VAL A 256 1.48 22.74 -24.78
CA VAL A 256 1.85 23.74 -23.77
C VAL A 256 3.36 23.96 -23.76
N VAL A 257 4.17 22.92 -23.54
CA VAL A 257 5.64 23.05 -23.47
C VAL A 257 6.27 23.53 -24.78
N ASN A 258 5.58 23.35 -25.90
CA ASN A 258 6.05 23.83 -27.22
C ASN A 258 5.73 25.30 -27.48
N ASN A 259 4.75 25.89 -26.78
CA ASN A 259 4.27 27.24 -27.05
C ASN A 259 4.62 28.26 -25.97
N VAL A 260 5.12 27.83 -24.80
CA VAL A 260 5.64 28.73 -23.75
C VAL A 260 7.16 28.77 -23.77
N SER A 261 7.74 29.93 -23.37
CA SER A 261 9.19 30.19 -23.48
C SER A 261 9.92 29.72 -22.21
N ILE A 262 9.84 28.42 -21.90
CA ILE A 262 10.57 27.83 -20.78
C ILE A 262 12.06 27.69 -21.15
N PRO A 263 13.01 28.14 -20.30
CA PRO A 263 14.45 28.16 -20.62
C PRO A 263 15.15 26.81 -20.45
N TYR A 264 14.41 25.74 -20.22
CA TYR A 264 14.91 24.40 -19.98
C TYR A 264 14.51 23.42 -21.09
N HIS A 265 14.96 22.17 -20.99
CA HIS A 265 14.52 21.11 -21.89
C HIS A 265 13.02 20.83 -21.70
N LYS A 266 12.42 20.21 -22.71
CA LYS A 266 11.01 19.83 -22.70
C LYS A 266 10.87 18.41 -22.15
N PRO A 267 10.07 18.19 -21.09
CA PRO A 267 9.85 16.86 -20.55
C PRO A 267 9.15 15.94 -21.57
N ARG A 268 9.38 14.64 -21.46
CA ARG A 268 8.64 13.61 -22.22
C ARG A 268 7.62 12.94 -21.31
N GLN A 269 6.33 13.05 -21.65
CA GLN A 269 5.27 12.33 -20.93
C GLN A 269 5.17 10.88 -21.42
N ILE A 270 5.09 9.92 -20.50
CA ILE A 270 4.97 8.48 -20.77
C ILE A 270 3.90 7.92 -19.82
N GLU A 271 2.91 7.21 -20.39
CA GLU A 271 1.78 6.67 -19.63
C GLU A 271 1.93 5.16 -19.41
N PHE A 272 1.45 4.71 -18.24
CA PHE A 272 1.39 3.31 -17.84
C PHE A 272 0.02 2.93 -17.27
N ALA A 273 -0.35 1.65 -17.35
CA ALA A 273 -1.60 1.16 -16.80
C ALA A 273 -1.61 1.24 -15.26
N ARG A 274 -2.65 1.88 -14.71
CA ARG A 274 -2.85 1.94 -13.25
C ARG A 274 -3.05 0.55 -12.65
N LEU A 275 -2.83 0.42 -11.35
CA LEU A 275 -3.17 -0.78 -10.60
C LEU A 275 -4.68 -0.83 -10.36
N ASN A 276 -5.28 -1.95 -10.76
CA ASN A 276 -6.60 -2.35 -10.30
C ASN A 276 -6.44 -3.69 -9.57
N ILE A 277 -7.07 -3.82 -8.42
CA ILE A 277 -7.02 -5.03 -7.58
C ILE A 277 -8.45 -5.42 -7.22
N ASP A 278 -8.74 -6.72 -7.21
CA ASP A 278 -10.07 -7.22 -6.89
C ASP A 278 -10.42 -7.03 -5.41
N HIS A 279 -11.68 -7.23 -5.04
CA HIS A 279 -12.21 -7.06 -3.69
C HIS A 279 -11.88 -5.71 -3.04
N THR A 280 -11.56 -4.68 -3.85
CA THR A 280 -11.05 -3.40 -3.37
C THR A 280 -11.68 -2.23 -4.12
N VAL A 281 -11.96 -1.15 -3.39
CA VAL A 281 -12.34 0.15 -3.94
C VAL A 281 -11.18 1.12 -3.75
N MET A 282 -10.75 1.81 -4.82
CA MET A 282 -9.65 2.77 -4.78
C MET A 282 -10.09 4.22 -5.05
N SER A 283 -11.39 4.44 -5.29
CA SER A 283 -11.95 5.79 -5.45
C SER A 283 -11.88 6.56 -4.13
N LYS A 284 -11.12 7.66 -4.08
CA LYS A 284 -10.99 8.53 -2.89
C LYS A 284 -12.36 8.94 -2.31
N ARG A 285 -13.35 9.26 -3.18
CA ARG A 285 -14.70 9.61 -2.75
C ARG A 285 -15.40 8.46 -2.00
N LYS A 286 -15.25 7.23 -2.51
CA LYS A 286 -15.85 6.04 -1.89
C LYS A 286 -15.13 5.67 -0.60
N LEU A 287 -13.79 5.75 -0.58
CA LEU A 287 -13.00 5.52 0.64
C LEU A 287 -13.35 6.52 1.73
N ARG A 288 -13.49 7.81 1.39
CA ARG A 288 -13.95 8.84 2.32
C ARG A 288 -15.32 8.52 2.89
N LYS A 289 -16.27 8.09 2.06
CA LYS A 289 -17.62 7.68 2.51
C LYS A 289 -17.56 6.54 3.52
N LEU A 290 -16.69 5.54 3.33
CA LEU A 290 -16.51 4.45 4.30
C LEU A 290 -16.07 4.96 5.67
N VAL A 291 -15.19 5.96 5.70
CA VAL A 291 -14.69 6.57 6.95
C VAL A 291 -15.75 7.48 7.58
N GLU A 292 -16.34 8.39 6.82
CA GLU A 292 -17.31 9.38 7.32
C GLU A 292 -18.62 8.73 7.82
N GLU A 293 -19.07 7.65 7.17
CA GLU A 293 -20.26 6.90 7.56
C GLU A 293 -19.96 5.73 8.52
N HIS A 294 -18.71 5.63 9.03
CA HIS A 294 -18.27 4.66 10.06
C HIS A 294 -18.41 3.17 9.67
N TYR A 295 -18.29 2.82 8.39
CA TYR A 295 -18.16 1.42 7.95
C TYR A 295 -16.81 0.82 8.33
N VAL A 296 -15.82 1.69 8.49
CA VAL A 296 -14.47 1.37 8.96
C VAL A 296 -14.08 2.30 10.11
N SER A 297 -13.07 1.94 10.91
CA SER A 297 -12.65 2.71 12.09
C SER A 297 -11.90 4.01 11.76
N GLY A 298 -11.43 4.17 10.54
CA GLY A 298 -10.70 5.34 10.07
C GLY A 298 -9.92 5.04 8.81
N TRP A 299 -9.10 5.99 8.37
CA TRP A 299 -8.25 5.84 7.19
C TRP A 299 -7.18 4.75 7.37
N ASP A 300 -6.79 4.46 8.59
CA ASP A 300 -5.83 3.42 8.97
C ASP A 300 -6.49 2.09 9.39
N ASP A 301 -7.77 1.90 9.10
CA ASP A 301 -8.42 0.61 9.32
C ASP A 301 -7.69 -0.48 8.52
N PRO A 302 -7.28 -1.60 9.16
CA PRO A 302 -6.55 -2.68 8.49
C PRO A 302 -7.24 -3.35 7.30
N ARG A 303 -8.53 -3.05 7.07
CA ARG A 303 -9.30 -3.51 5.90
C ARG A 303 -9.27 -2.53 4.73
N MET A 304 -8.76 -1.31 4.97
CA MET A 304 -8.64 -0.27 3.95
C MET A 304 -7.41 -0.51 3.07
N PRO A 305 -7.48 -0.16 1.77
CA PRO A 305 -6.34 -0.28 0.87
C PRO A 305 -5.33 0.88 1.01
N THR A 306 -5.50 1.75 2.00
CA THR A 306 -4.59 2.85 2.31
C THR A 306 -3.25 2.31 2.82
N LEU A 307 -2.16 3.04 2.57
CA LEU A 307 -0.85 2.61 3.05
C LEU A 307 -0.77 2.55 4.58
N CYS A 308 -1.36 3.53 5.26
CA CYS A 308 -1.45 3.50 6.71
C CYS A 308 -2.30 2.32 7.24
N GLY A 309 -3.37 1.92 6.54
CA GLY A 309 -4.17 0.75 6.87
C GLY A 309 -3.41 -0.55 6.64
N LEU A 310 -2.73 -0.68 5.49
CA LEU A 310 -1.88 -1.84 5.20
C LEU A 310 -0.72 -1.96 6.21
N ARG A 311 -0.05 -0.86 6.54
CA ARG A 311 1.01 -0.82 7.56
C ARG A 311 0.49 -1.27 8.93
N ARG A 312 -0.69 -0.80 9.36
CA ARG A 312 -1.34 -1.23 10.61
C ARG A 312 -1.73 -2.71 10.59
N ARG A 313 -2.07 -3.26 9.40
CA ARG A 313 -2.32 -4.70 9.22
C ARG A 313 -1.03 -5.54 9.24
N GLY A 314 0.15 -4.91 9.19
CA GLY A 314 1.43 -5.59 9.23
C GLY A 314 2.06 -5.83 7.86
N TYR A 315 1.58 -5.17 6.79
CA TYR A 315 2.31 -5.15 5.53
C TYR A 315 3.62 -4.39 5.69
N THR A 316 4.67 -4.90 5.08
CA THR A 316 6.00 -4.28 5.09
C THR A 316 6.23 -3.51 3.79
N ALA A 317 7.11 -2.52 3.84
CA ALA A 317 7.54 -1.80 2.64
C ALA A 317 8.12 -2.77 1.58
N ALA A 318 8.91 -3.75 2.01
CA ALA A 318 9.49 -4.76 1.14
C ALA A 318 8.42 -5.59 0.43
N SER A 319 7.39 -6.08 1.16
CA SER A 319 6.31 -6.87 0.56
C SER A 319 5.52 -6.08 -0.50
N ILE A 320 5.29 -4.78 -0.27
CA ILE A 320 4.59 -3.92 -1.23
C ILE A 320 5.47 -3.61 -2.46
N ARG A 321 6.76 -3.33 -2.27
CA ARG A 321 7.70 -3.13 -3.38
C ARG A 321 7.82 -4.41 -4.23
N ASN A 322 7.96 -5.58 -3.60
CA ASN A 322 8.00 -6.87 -4.28
C ASN A 322 6.69 -7.15 -5.06
N PHE A 323 5.54 -6.79 -4.49
CA PHE A 323 4.26 -6.89 -5.20
C PHE A 323 4.25 -6.00 -6.44
N CYS A 324 4.67 -4.73 -6.34
CA CYS A 324 4.74 -3.82 -7.49
C CYS A 324 5.71 -4.32 -8.58
N GLU A 325 6.83 -4.92 -8.20
CA GLU A 325 7.78 -5.55 -9.13
C GLU A 325 7.16 -6.79 -9.81
N MET A 326 6.52 -7.66 -9.04
CA MET A 326 5.90 -8.89 -9.54
C MET A 326 4.81 -8.61 -10.58
N ILE A 327 3.95 -7.61 -10.36
CA ILE A 327 2.89 -7.25 -11.30
C ILE A 327 3.41 -6.53 -12.54
N GLY A 328 4.61 -5.95 -12.45
CA GLY A 328 5.29 -5.28 -13.56
C GLY A 328 4.61 -4.00 -14.05
N VAL A 329 5.14 -3.48 -15.16
CA VAL A 329 4.71 -2.23 -15.78
C VAL A 329 4.28 -2.50 -17.22
N GLY A 330 3.03 -2.18 -17.55
CA GLY A 330 2.46 -2.38 -18.89
C GLY A 330 1.53 -1.23 -19.28
N LYS A 331 1.07 -1.26 -20.54
CA LYS A 331 0.06 -0.32 -21.08
C LYS A 331 -1.36 -0.90 -21.11
N THR A 332 -1.52 -2.19 -20.83
CA THR A 332 -2.84 -2.83 -20.85
C THR A 332 -3.42 -2.84 -19.45
N PRO A 333 -4.61 -2.27 -19.22
CA PRO A 333 -5.31 -2.39 -17.95
C PRO A 333 -5.58 -3.86 -17.59
N SER A 334 -5.28 -4.24 -16.37
CA SER A 334 -5.55 -5.58 -15.83
C SER A 334 -6.06 -5.45 -14.39
N VAL A 335 -6.78 -6.47 -13.92
CA VAL A 335 -7.17 -6.60 -12.53
C VAL A 335 -6.28 -7.66 -11.89
N ILE A 336 -5.61 -7.31 -10.83
CA ILE A 336 -4.73 -8.20 -10.06
C ILE A 336 -5.54 -8.82 -8.92
N GLU A 337 -5.37 -10.12 -8.69
CA GLU A 337 -5.99 -10.80 -7.56
C GLU A 337 -5.36 -10.29 -6.23
N TYR A 338 -6.20 -9.99 -5.23
CA TYR A 338 -5.74 -9.59 -3.89
C TYR A 338 -4.81 -10.63 -3.26
N GLY A 339 -5.04 -11.90 -3.58
CA GLY A 339 -4.16 -13.00 -3.17
C GLY A 339 -2.69 -12.84 -3.57
N THR A 340 -2.38 -12.12 -4.66
CA THR A 340 -1.01 -11.82 -5.08
C THR A 340 -0.31 -10.88 -4.10
N LEU A 341 -1.02 -9.87 -3.59
CA LEU A 341 -0.51 -8.96 -2.56
C LEU A 341 -0.25 -9.71 -1.24
N GLU A 342 -1.19 -10.60 -0.85
CA GLU A 342 -1.02 -11.46 0.33
C GLU A 342 0.13 -12.47 0.17
N HIS A 343 0.35 -12.97 -1.05
CA HIS A 343 1.48 -13.87 -1.34
C HIS A 343 2.82 -13.17 -1.09
N CYS A 344 3.01 -11.96 -1.61
CA CYS A 344 4.24 -11.18 -1.39
C CYS A 344 4.48 -10.89 0.09
N LEU A 345 3.41 -10.57 0.84
CA LEU A 345 3.51 -10.39 2.29
C LEU A 345 3.92 -11.69 3.00
N ARG A 346 3.32 -12.81 2.60
CA ARG A 346 3.60 -14.11 3.22
C ARG A 346 5.05 -14.56 2.98
N GLU A 347 5.59 -14.33 1.79
CA GLU A 347 7.00 -14.62 1.48
C GLU A 347 7.95 -13.77 2.33
N ASP A 348 7.68 -12.46 2.43
CA ASP A 348 8.49 -11.55 3.24
C ASP A 348 8.45 -11.92 4.73
N LEU A 349 7.25 -12.11 5.29
CA LEU A 349 7.10 -12.49 6.70
C LEU A 349 7.62 -13.89 7.02
N ASN A 350 7.64 -14.80 6.05
CA ASN A 350 8.26 -16.11 6.25
C ASN A 350 9.78 -15.99 6.47
N ALA A 351 10.42 -15.03 5.85
CA ALA A 351 11.85 -14.77 6.02
C ALA A 351 12.14 -13.94 7.29
N THR A 352 11.29 -12.97 7.63
CA THR A 352 11.62 -11.92 8.60
C THR A 352 10.92 -12.04 9.94
N ALA A 353 9.70 -12.63 10.01
CA ALA A 353 8.92 -12.65 11.25
C ALA A 353 9.45 -13.68 12.26
N GLU A 354 9.52 -13.29 13.53
CA GLU A 354 9.83 -14.19 14.63
C GLU A 354 8.72 -15.22 14.84
N ARG A 355 9.09 -16.45 15.22
CA ARG A 355 8.16 -17.53 15.55
C ARG A 355 7.84 -17.46 17.04
N THR A 356 6.56 -17.41 17.36
CA THR A 356 6.06 -17.45 18.73
C THR A 356 4.86 -18.37 18.83
N MET A 357 4.59 -18.87 20.01
CA MET A 357 3.41 -19.67 20.27
C MET A 357 2.29 -18.80 20.83
N ALA A 358 1.12 -18.90 20.19
CA ALA A 358 -0.09 -18.23 20.62
C ALA A 358 -1.28 -19.18 20.43
N VAL A 359 -2.18 -19.20 21.38
CA VAL A 359 -3.38 -20.02 21.39
C VAL A 359 -4.59 -19.11 21.29
N LEU A 360 -5.32 -19.21 20.20
CA LEU A 360 -6.46 -18.33 19.90
C LEU A 360 -7.76 -18.82 20.55
N HIS A 361 -7.96 -20.12 20.58
CA HIS A 361 -9.12 -20.77 21.20
C HIS A 361 -8.65 -21.69 22.31
N PRO A 362 -8.30 -21.15 23.49
CA PRO A 362 -7.60 -21.90 24.54
C PRO A 362 -8.49 -22.93 25.20
N VAL A 363 -8.00 -24.17 25.33
CA VAL A 363 -8.47 -25.19 26.22
C VAL A 363 -7.30 -25.60 27.12
N LYS A 364 -7.57 -25.84 28.41
CA LYS A 364 -6.55 -26.22 29.38
C LYS A 364 -6.06 -27.66 29.10
N LEU A 365 -4.75 -27.86 29.14
CA LEU A 365 -4.12 -29.17 29.14
C LEU A 365 -3.38 -29.37 30.45
N THR A 366 -3.66 -30.46 31.18
CA THR A 366 -2.94 -30.83 32.40
C THR A 366 -2.08 -32.07 32.17
N VAL A 367 -0.79 -31.94 32.43
CA VAL A 367 0.18 -33.04 32.39
C VAL A 367 0.18 -33.71 33.73
N THR A 368 -0.61 -34.80 33.89
CA THR A 368 -0.97 -35.40 35.16
C THR A 368 0.21 -36.00 35.92
N ASN A 369 1.22 -36.52 35.23
CA ASN A 369 2.44 -37.08 35.79
C ASN A 369 3.61 -36.07 35.88
N TYR A 370 3.40 -34.78 35.55
CA TYR A 370 4.40 -33.74 35.78
C TYR A 370 4.33 -33.26 37.24
N PRO A 371 5.48 -33.09 37.95
CA PRO A 371 5.48 -32.70 39.35
C PRO A 371 4.79 -31.35 39.57
N GLU A 372 3.95 -31.28 40.60
CA GLU A 372 3.27 -30.06 40.99
C GLU A 372 4.28 -29.00 41.47
N GLY A 373 4.07 -27.73 41.05
CA GLY A 373 4.96 -26.61 41.37
C GLY A 373 6.31 -26.62 40.65
N LYS A 374 6.59 -27.64 39.81
CA LYS A 374 7.80 -27.66 38.98
C LYS A 374 7.58 -26.81 37.71
N SER A 375 8.57 -26.01 37.37
CA SER A 375 8.67 -25.30 36.07
C SER A 375 10.03 -25.54 35.45
N GLU A 376 10.07 -25.61 34.15
CA GLU A 376 11.29 -25.74 33.32
C GLU A 376 11.31 -24.71 32.22
N THR A 377 12.53 -24.36 31.79
CA THR A 377 12.73 -23.44 30.64
C THR A 377 13.30 -24.21 29.47
N PHE A 378 12.81 -23.90 28.28
CA PHE A 378 13.29 -24.39 26.99
C PHE A 378 13.68 -23.22 26.11
N SER A 379 14.75 -23.40 25.35
CA SER A 379 15.16 -22.46 24.32
C SER A 379 14.56 -22.89 22.97
N VAL A 380 13.90 -21.99 22.30
CA VAL A 380 13.32 -22.20 20.96
C VAL A 380 13.85 -21.16 19.96
N GLU A 381 13.99 -21.57 18.71
CA GLU A 381 14.51 -20.70 17.66
C GLU A 381 13.49 -19.61 17.29
N ASN A 382 13.95 -18.35 17.20
CA ASN A 382 13.15 -17.23 16.72
C ASN A 382 12.74 -17.40 15.25
N ASN A 383 13.66 -17.93 14.43
CA ASN A 383 13.37 -18.27 13.05
C ASN A 383 14.17 -19.51 12.59
N PRO A 384 13.50 -20.65 12.32
CA PRO A 384 14.19 -21.85 11.87
C PRO A 384 14.93 -21.74 10.53
N THR A 385 14.56 -20.75 9.70
CA THR A 385 15.18 -20.50 8.39
C THR A 385 16.35 -19.52 8.48
N ASP A 386 16.48 -18.79 9.59
CA ASP A 386 17.56 -17.84 9.83
C ASP A 386 18.06 -17.94 11.28
N PRO A 387 19.04 -18.81 11.54
CA PRO A 387 19.62 -18.98 12.88
C PRO A 387 20.25 -17.70 13.48
N THR A 388 20.55 -16.69 12.64
CA THR A 388 21.12 -15.41 13.12
C THR A 388 20.15 -14.59 13.95
N GLN A 389 18.83 -14.86 13.84
CA GLN A 389 17.80 -14.24 14.67
C GLN A 389 17.79 -14.74 16.13
N GLY A 390 18.59 -15.76 16.44
CA GLY A 390 18.77 -16.27 17.80
C GLY A 390 17.62 -17.13 18.30
N THR A 391 17.47 -17.15 19.63
CA THR A 391 16.48 -17.97 20.34
C THR A 391 15.83 -17.16 21.46
N HIS A 392 14.65 -17.59 21.88
CA HIS A 392 13.99 -17.10 23.09
C HIS A 392 13.63 -18.24 24.02
N GLU A 393 13.32 -17.90 25.28
CA GLU A 393 13.00 -18.87 26.30
C GLU A 393 11.48 -18.98 26.50
N ILE A 394 11.01 -20.22 26.58
CA ILE A 394 9.62 -20.55 26.93
C ILE A 394 9.61 -21.38 28.23
N THR A 395 8.61 -21.16 29.07
CA THR A 395 8.42 -21.94 30.30
C THR A 395 7.44 -23.09 30.08
N PHE A 396 7.64 -24.18 30.82
CA PHE A 396 6.76 -25.33 30.81
C PHE A 396 6.45 -25.72 32.27
N SER A 397 5.16 -25.81 32.55
CA SER A 397 4.64 -26.26 33.85
C SER A 397 3.65 -27.43 33.69
N ARG A 398 3.01 -27.79 34.76
CA ARG A 398 1.98 -28.85 34.77
C ARG A 398 0.74 -28.46 33.93
N HIS A 399 0.40 -27.18 33.86
CA HIS A 399 -0.78 -26.67 33.23
C HIS A 399 -0.40 -25.82 31.99
N LEU A 400 -1.00 -26.16 30.87
CA LEU A 400 -0.74 -25.53 29.59
C LEU A 400 -2.06 -25.10 28.92
N TRP A 401 -1.98 -24.16 27.97
CA TRP A 401 -3.04 -23.86 27.03
C TRP A 401 -2.70 -24.45 25.67
N ILE A 402 -3.67 -25.08 25.02
CA ILE A 402 -3.58 -25.59 23.65
C ILE A 402 -4.82 -25.12 22.86
N GLU A 403 -4.78 -25.20 21.54
CA GLU A 403 -5.97 -24.95 20.71
C GLU A 403 -7.04 -26.00 21.01
N ALA A 404 -8.29 -25.56 21.17
CA ALA A 404 -9.44 -26.45 21.33
C ALA A 404 -9.53 -27.51 20.22
N ASP A 405 -9.20 -27.13 18.97
CA ASP A 405 -9.19 -28.02 17.82
C ASP A 405 -8.05 -29.07 17.85
N ASP A 406 -7.09 -28.92 18.75
CA ASP A 406 -6.02 -29.90 18.92
C ASP A 406 -6.46 -31.12 19.78
N PHE A 407 -7.67 -31.09 20.32
CA PHE A 407 -8.29 -32.21 20.98
C PHE A 407 -9.61 -32.62 20.35
N MET A 408 -9.85 -33.94 20.27
CA MET A 408 -11.12 -34.49 19.79
C MET A 408 -11.39 -35.80 20.54
N GLU A 409 -12.50 -35.88 21.31
CA GLU A 409 -12.85 -37.06 22.07
C GLU A 409 -13.18 -38.26 21.16
N VAL A 410 -13.95 -37.99 20.10
CA VAL A 410 -14.28 -38.97 19.03
C VAL A 410 -13.65 -38.50 17.74
N PRO A 411 -12.46 -39.02 17.35
CA PRO A 411 -11.71 -38.49 16.23
C PRO A 411 -12.35 -38.84 14.89
N VAL A 412 -12.31 -37.88 13.98
CA VAL A 412 -12.63 -38.12 12.56
C VAL A 412 -11.50 -38.91 11.87
N PRO A 413 -11.76 -39.57 10.72
CA PRO A 413 -10.72 -40.28 9.98
C PRO A 413 -9.50 -39.42 9.69
N LYS A 414 -8.29 -39.96 9.90
CA LYS A 414 -6.99 -39.29 9.69
C LYS A 414 -6.67 -38.17 10.71
N TYR A 415 -7.45 -38.01 11.78
CA TYR A 415 -7.07 -37.08 12.85
C TYR A 415 -5.82 -37.58 13.57
N LYS A 416 -4.79 -36.75 13.68
CA LYS A 416 -3.48 -37.11 14.24
C LYS A 416 -3.09 -36.27 15.45
N ARG A 417 -4.05 -35.57 16.06
CA ARG A 417 -3.85 -34.76 17.26
C ARG A 417 -4.31 -35.52 18.48
N LEU A 418 -4.52 -34.83 19.61
CA LEU A 418 -4.88 -35.45 20.87
C LEU A 418 -6.28 -36.07 20.84
N THR A 419 -6.36 -37.32 21.29
CA THR A 419 -7.61 -38.05 21.51
C THR A 419 -7.36 -39.06 22.64
N PRO A 420 -8.36 -39.42 23.48
CA PRO A 420 -8.19 -40.38 24.58
C PRO A 420 -7.57 -41.68 24.09
N ASN A 421 -6.46 -42.08 24.71
CA ASN A 421 -5.67 -43.28 24.37
C ASN A 421 -5.18 -43.31 22.91
N GLY A 422 -5.17 -42.15 22.20
CA GLY A 422 -4.75 -42.04 20.83
C GLY A 422 -3.23 -42.00 20.63
N LEU A 423 -2.84 -41.30 19.56
CA LEU A 423 -1.43 -41.12 19.19
C LEU A 423 -0.72 -40.23 20.22
N GLU A 424 0.55 -40.52 20.43
CA GLU A 424 1.46 -39.60 21.10
C GLU A 424 1.74 -38.41 20.21
N CYS A 425 1.58 -37.19 20.74
CA CYS A 425 1.82 -35.91 20.07
C CYS A 425 3.02 -35.19 20.65
N ARG A 426 3.65 -34.35 19.86
CA ARG A 426 4.77 -33.51 20.28
C ARG A 426 4.26 -32.14 20.71
N LEU A 427 4.55 -31.72 21.93
CA LEU A 427 4.50 -30.32 22.34
C LEU A 427 5.78 -29.64 21.80
N LYS A 428 5.64 -28.66 20.93
CA LYS A 428 6.75 -28.01 20.20
C LYS A 428 7.84 -27.57 21.20
N GLY A 429 9.06 -28.07 21.00
CA GLY A 429 10.22 -27.68 21.79
C GLY A 429 10.28 -28.26 23.21
N ALA A 430 9.22 -28.96 23.69
CA ALA A 430 9.17 -29.45 25.08
C ALA A 430 9.20 -30.99 25.17
N TYR A 431 8.05 -31.64 25.17
CA TYR A 431 7.93 -33.08 25.45
C TYR A 431 6.94 -33.76 24.47
N LEU A 432 7.01 -35.08 24.45
CA LEU A 432 5.95 -35.91 23.90
C LEU A 432 4.87 -36.12 24.95
N VAL A 433 3.61 -36.05 24.54
CA VAL A 433 2.45 -36.25 25.42
C VAL A 433 1.45 -37.22 24.80
N LYS A 434 0.79 -38.00 25.66
CA LYS A 434 -0.29 -38.90 25.31
C LYS A 434 -1.54 -38.53 26.08
N CYS A 435 -2.66 -38.33 25.41
CA CYS A 435 -3.92 -38.01 26.05
C CYS A 435 -4.51 -39.24 26.76
N THR A 436 -4.91 -39.07 28.00
CA THR A 436 -5.56 -40.09 28.84
C THR A 436 -7.05 -39.86 29.01
N GLY A 437 -7.54 -38.63 28.80
CA GLY A 437 -8.95 -38.28 28.94
C GLY A 437 -9.20 -36.80 28.90
N CYS A 438 -10.40 -36.36 29.27
CA CYS A 438 -10.78 -34.96 29.37
C CYS A 438 -11.78 -34.73 30.51
N VAL A 439 -11.88 -33.49 30.95
CA VAL A 439 -12.92 -33.00 31.88
C VAL A 439 -13.90 -32.13 31.07
N LYS A 440 -15.19 -32.24 31.43
CA LYS A 440 -16.26 -31.50 30.78
C LYS A 440 -17.07 -30.68 31.77
N ASP A 441 -17.65 -29.60 31.28
CA ASP A 441 -18.65 -28.83 32.00
C ASP A 441 -20.03 -29.49 31.98
N GLU A 442 -21.01 -28.88 32.66
CA GLU A 442 -22.41 -29.36 32.74
C GLU A 442 -23.10 -29.42 31.35
N ASN A 443 -22.60 -28.67 30.37
CA ASN A 443 -23.12 -28.63 28.99
C ASN A 443 -22.43 -29.65 28.07
N GLY A 444 -21.43 -30.39 28.59
CA GLY A 444 -20.67 -31.37 27.83
C GLY A 444 -19.50 -30.78 27.03
N ASN A 445 -19.17 -29.49 27.20
CA ASN A 445 -18.01 -28.88 26.56
C ASN A 445 -16.73 -29.31 27.29
N VAL A 446 -15.68 -29.57 26.54
CA VAL A 446 -14.36 -29.91 27.10
C VAL A 446 -13.74 -28.65 27.70
N THR A 447 -13.45 -28.71 28.98
CA THR A 447 -12.80 -27.63 29.73
C THR A 447 -11.32 -27.91 30.00
N GLU A 448 -10.94 -29.21 30.06
CA GLU A 448 -9.56 -29.62 30.33
C GLU A 448 -9.24 -30.93 29.60
N VAL A 449 -8.05 -31.01 29.03
CA VAL A 449 -7.49 -32.23 28.41
C VAL A 449 -6.44 -32.80 29.38
N LEU A 450 -6.52 -34.10 29.69
CA LEU A 450 -5.59 -34.76 30.57
C LEU A 450 -4.57 -35.56 29.75
N CYS A 451 -3.29 -35.32 30.01
CA CYS A 451 -2.19 -36.00 29.29
C CYS A 451 -1.13 -36.49 30.27
N GLU A 452 -0.38 -37.50 29.86
CA GLU A 452 0.88 -37.91 30.46
C GLU A 452 2.03 -37.58 29.52
N TYR A 453 3.16 -37.07 30.05
CA TYR A 453 4.35 -36.79 29.25
C TYR A 453 5.37 -37.92 29.37
N ASP A 454 6.20 -38.08 28.35
CA ASP A 454 7.37 -38.95 28.34
C ASP A 454 8.59 -38.16 28.88
N PRO A 455 9.10 -38.44 30.09
CA PRO A 455 10.22 -37.72 30.70
C PRO A 455 11.52 -37.79 29.88
N ASP A 456 11.70 -38.86 29.08
CA ASP A 456 12.90 -39.11 28.28
C ASP A 456 12.86 -38.39 26.92
N SER A 457 11.77 -37.65 26.67
CA SER A 457 11.56 -36.95 25.38
C SER A 457 11.83 -35.43 25.43
N ARG A 458 12.68 -34.97 26.36
CA ARG A 458 13.00 -33.55 26.53
C ARG A 458 13.53 -32.94 25.21
N GLY A 459 12.95 -31.82 24.78
CA GLY A 459 13.18 -31.19 23.46
C GLY A 459 12.20 -31.68 22.38
N GLY A 460 11.31 -32.63 22.71
CA GLY A 460 10.29 -33.15 21.81
C GLY A 460 10.73 -34.34 20.95
N ASP A 461 11.91 -34.89 21.16
CA ASP A 461 12.40 -36.06 20.46
C ASP A 461 12.32 -37.32 21.34
N PRO A 462 11.83 -38.44 20.80
CA PRO A 462 11.72 -39.67 21.55
C PRO A 462 13.09 -40.31 21.78
N ALA A 463 13.29 -40.88 22.95
CA ALA A 463 14.43 -41.74 23.21
C ALA A 463 14.53 -42.85 22.17
N ALA A 464 15.76 -43.24 21.78
CA ALA A 464 16.07 -44.34 20.88
C ALA A 464 15.49 -44.26 19.42
N GLY A 465 15.18 -43.07 18.90
CA GLY A 465 14.85 -42.88 17.48
C GLY A 465 13.50 -43.46 16.99
N ARG A 466 12.57 -43.77 17.91
CA ARG A 466 11.22 -44.19 17.54
C ARG A 466 10.46 -43.06 16.84
N LYS A 467 9.65 -43.40 15.84
CA LYS A 467 8.87 -42.39 15.07
C LYS A 467 7.62 -41.98 15.83
N VAL A 468 7.47 -40.69 16.07
CA VAL A 468 6.20 -40.09 16.54
C VAL A 468 5.25 -39.96 15.36
N LYS A 469 4.03 -40.54 15.48
CA LYS A 469 3.01 -40.54 14.43
C LYS A 469 1.99 -39.41 14.58
N GLY A 470 1.88 -38.86 15.80
CA GLY A 470 1.00 -37.72 16.08
C GLY A 470 1.57 -36.40 15.61
N ALA A 471 0.74 -35.37 15.63
CA ALA A 471 1.10 -34.02 15.21
C ALA A 471 2.03 -33.32 16.20
N THR A 472 2.70 -32.29 15.75
CA THR A 472 3.34 -31.29 16.63
C THR A 472 2.34 -30.19 16.94
N LEU A 473 2.15 -29.90 18.21
CA LEU A 473 1.20 -28.92 18.73
C LEU A 473 1.98 -27.71 19.28
N HIS A 474 1.45 -26.53 19.08
CA HIS A 474 1.87 -25.34 19.81
C HIS A 474 1.08 -25.23 21.12
N TRP A 475 1.63 -24.56 22.08
CA TRP A 475 1.10 -24.48 23.42
C TRP A 475 1.68 -23.26 24.14
N VAL A 476 1.03 -22.84 25.22
CA VAL A 476 1.53 -21.75 26.09
C VAL A 476 1.40 -22.20 27.54
N ASP A 477 2.39 -21.87 28.37
CA ASP A 477 2.36 -22.17 29.79
C ASP A 477 1.23 -21.40 30.50
N ALA A 478 0.32 -22.12 31.16
CA ALA A 478 -0.84 -21.51 31.81
C ALA A 478 -0.48 -20.65 33.03
N GLU A 479 0.66 -20.94 33.69
CA GLU A 479 1.12 -20.20 34.86
C GLU A 479 1.93 -18.94 34.48
N ASN A 480 2.44 -18.89 33.23
CA ASN A 480 3.30 -17.82 32.77
C ASN A 480 2.96 -17.43 31.32
N CYS A 481 1.75 -16.94 31.08
CA CYS A 481 1.28 -16.44 29.81
C CYS A 481 0.65 -15.06 29.96
N MET A 482 0.36 -14.43 28.84
CA MET A 482 -0.36 -13.17 28.78
C MET A 482 -1.68 -13.36 28.04
N ASP A 483 -2.70 -12.63 28.50
CA ASP A 483 -3.94 -12.48 27.74
C ASP A 483 -3.74 -11.52 26.56
N ALA A 484 -4.37 -11.83 25.44
CA ALA A 484 -4.33 -10.98 24.26
C ALA A 484 -5.71 -10.91 23.55
N GLU A 485 -5.95 -9.78 22.90
CA GLU A 485 -6.96 -9.63 21.87
C GLU A 485 -6.34 -9.93 20.50
N VAL A 486 -7.02 -10.70 19.69
CA VAL A 486 -6.57 -11.00 18.33
C VAL A 486 -7.66 -10.64 17.34
N ARG A 487 -7.31 -9.81 16.35
CA ARG A 487 -8.18 -9.34 15.30
C ARG A 487 -7.89 -10.10 14.01
N LEU A 488 -8.89 -10.82 13.52
CA LEU A 488 -8.81 -11.57 12.28
C LEU A 488 -9.51 -10.78 11.19
N TYR A 489 -8.73 -10.30 10.22
CA TYR A 489 -9.23 -9.53 9.08
C TYR A 489 -9.42 -10.40 7.87
N ASP A 490 -10.49 -10.14 7.12
CA ASP A 490 -10.80 -10.66 5.81
C ASP A 490 -11.00 -9.50 4.83
N ASN A 491 -11.29 -9.77 3.56
CA ASN A 491 -11.58 -8.73 2.57
C ASN A 491 -12.76 -7.87 3.02
N LEU A 492 -12.62 -6.55 2.88
CA LEU A 492 -13.70 -5.60 3.23
C LEU A 492 -14.93 -5.80 2.34
N PHE A 493 -14.73 -6.25 1.10
CA PHE A 493 -15.79 -6.53 0.14
C PHE A 493 -15.85 -8.02 -0.21
N SER A 494 -17.04 -8.59 -0.19
CA SER A 494 -17.29 -9.98 -0.60
C SER A 494 -17.28 -10.15 -2.13
N ASP A 495 -17.58 -9.08 -2.87
CA ASP A 495 -17.60 -9.07 -4.34
C ASP A 495 -16.18 -8.74 -4.88
N ALA A 496 -15.76 -9.46 -5.92
CA ALA A 496 -14.46 -9.23 -6.56
C ALA A 496 -14.39 -7.87 -7.31
N THR A 497 -15.55 -7.35 -7.74
CA THR A 497 -15.66 -6.07 -8.46
C THR A 497 -16.66 -5.13 -7.79
N PRO A 498 -16.41 -4.66 -6.55
CA PRO A 498 -17.36 -3.85 -5.79
C PRO A 498 -17.62 -2.49 -6.44
N ASP A 499 -16.73 -2.04 -7.32
CA ASP A 499 -16.75 -0.75 -8.02
C ASP A 499 -17.41 -0.83 -9.41
N GLY A 500 -18.11 -1.93 -9.71
CA GLY A 500 -18.79 -2.16 -10.99
C GLY A 500 -19.85 -1.09 -11.31
N PRO A 501 -20.14 -0.84 -12.61
CA PRO A 501 -20.97 0.29 -13.05
C PRO A 501 -22.41 0.26 -12.54
N ASP A 502 -22.97 -0.92 -12.27
CA ASP A 502 -24.38 -1.09 -11.87
C ASP A 502 -24.54 -1.52 -10.42
N LYS A 503 -23.53 -1.27 -9.56
CA LYS A 503 -23.54 -1.70 -8.17
C LYS A 503 -23.40 -0.51 -7.21
N ASP A 504 -24.14 -0.56 -6.09
CA ASP A 504 -23.72 0.21 -4.92
C ASP A 504 -22.64 -0.59 -4.18
N PHE A 505 -21.44 -0.02 -4.07
CA PHE A 505 -20.30 -0.67 -3.41
C PHE A 505 -20.58 -0.97 -1.93
N LEU A 506 -21.51 -0.26 -1.28
CA LEU A 506 -21.90 -0.52 0.10
C LEU A 506 -22.64 -1.85 0.25
N ASP A 507 -23.41 -2.26 -0.77
CA ASP A 507 -24.09 -3.57 -0.77
C ASP A 507 -23.11 -4.75 -0.90
N CYS A 508 -21.87 -4.47 -1.33
CA CYS A 508 -20.80 -5.45 -1.47
C CYS A 508 -19.96 -5.63 -0.20
N LEU A 509 -20.24 -4.88 0.88
CA LEU A 509 -19.49 -5.00 2.13
C LEU A 509 -19.60 -6.39 2.73
N ASN A 510 -18.48 -6.91 3.23
CA ASN A 510 -18.41 -8.18 3.94
C ASN A 510 -18.63 -7.97 5.44
N PRO A 511 -19.80 -8.39 5.99
CA PRO A 511 -20.08 -8.24 7.42
C PRO A 511 -19.13 -9.07 8.31
N GLY A 512 -18.51 -10.11 7.75
CA GLY A 512 -17.51 -10.96 8.41
C GLY A 512 -16.07 -10.47 8.24
N SER A 513 -15.85 -9.27 7.71
CA SER A 513 -14.50 -8.74 7.41
C SER A 513 -13.60 -8.53 8.63
N LEU A 514 -14.16 -8.52 9.84
CA LEU A 514 -13.45 -8.44 11.11
C LEU A 514 -14.07 -9.39 12.13
N THR A 515 -13.24 -10.27 12.71
CA THR A 515 -13.57 -11.08 13.87
C THR A 515 -12.60 -10.74 15.00
N VAL A 516 -13.12 -10.39 16.16
CA VAL A 516 -12.31 -10.07 17.36
C VAL A 516 -12.39 -11.25 18.31
N LEU A 517 -11.23 -11.81 18.65
CA LEU A 517 -11.07 -12.87 19.64
C LEU A 517 -10.48 -12.27 20.92
N THR A 518 -11.09 -12.56 22.05
CA THR A 518 -10.60 -12.13 23.37
C THR A 518 -10.18 -13.33 24.20
N GLY A 519 -9.27 -13.12 25.15
CA GLY A 519 -8.77 -14.19 26.03
C GLY A 519 -7.84 -15.18 25.34
N CYS A 520 -7.31 -14.84 24.16
CA CYS A 520 -6.22 -15.59 23.55
C CYS A 520 -5.01 -15.60 24.47
N LYS A 521 -4.18 -16.65 24.41
CA LYS A 521 -3.01 -16.82 25.27
C LYS A 521 -1.74 -16.73 24.45
N VAL A 522 -0.82 -15.87 24.87
CA VAL A 522 0.47 -15.66 24.18
C VAL A 522 1.64 -15.80 25.17
N GLU A 523 2.82 -16.00 24.63
CA GLU A 523 4.05 -16.07 25.42
C GLU A 523 4.30 -14.76 26.19
N PRO A 524 4.88 -14.82 27.41
CA PRO A 524 5.08 -13.63 28.24
C PRO A 524 6.06 -12.60 27.65
N GLU A 525 6.92 -13.02 26.72
CA GLU A 525 7.86 -12.14 26.02
C GLU A 525 7.13 -11.04 25.24
N MET A 526 5.91 -11.30 24.77
CA MET A 526 5.11 -10.32 24.02
C MET A 526 4.84 -9.04 24.81
N ARG A 527 4.80 -9.11 26.14
CA ARG A 527 4.69 -7.93 27.00
C ARG A 527 5.91 -7.02 26.88
N LYS A 528 7.12 -7.61 26.83
CA LYS A 528 8.35 -6.85 26.71
C LYS A 528 8.46 -6.21 25.34
N VAL A 529 8.09 -6.96 24.29
CA VAL A 529 8.08 -6.44 22.93
C VAL A 529 7.11 -5.27 22.79
N ALA A 530 5.90 -5.38 23.35
CA ALA A 530 4.92 -4.30 23.35
C ALA A 530 5.43 -3.07 24.13
N ALA A 531 6.02 -3.28 25.31
CA ALA A 531 6.60 -2.20 26.11
C ALA A 531 7.76 -1.47 25.41
N GLU A 532 8.55 -2.18 24.61
CA GLU A 532 9.62 -1.57 23.81
C GLU A 532 9.06 -0.79 22.62
N PHE A 533 8.03 -1.34 21.97
CA PHE A 533 7.35 -0.67 20.87
C PHE A 533 6.59 0.59 21.35
N ASP A 534 6.03 0.59 22.55
CA ASP A 534 5.35 1.75 23.16
C ASP A 534 6.26 2.98 23.32
N LYS A 535 7.59 2.79 23.39
CA LYS A 535 8.55 3.89 23.49
C LYS A 535 8.82 4.60 22.16
N GLN A 536 8.35 4.05 21.05
CA GLN A 536 8.55 4.63 19.73
C GLN A 536 7.66 5.87 19.54
N GLU A 537 8.26 7.04 19.30
CA GLU A 537 7.52 8.30 19.11
C GLU A 537 6.61 8.27 17.87
N ASN A 538 7.03 7.60 16.80
CA ASN A 538 6.29 7.51 15.54
C ASN A 538 5.78 6.08 15.27
N ARG A 539 5.16 5.44 16.27
CA ARG A 539 4.72 4.03 16.16
C ARG A 539 3.70 3.77 15.04
N THR A 540 2.91 4.76 14.66
CA THR A 540 1.94 4.64 13.55
C THR A 540 2.59 4.79 12.17
N GLY A 541 3.76 5.42 12.08
CA GLY A 541 4.50 5.64 10.85
C GLY A 541 5.52 4.54 10.51
N ILE A 542 5.71 3.57 11.39
CA ILE A 542 6.66 2.47 11.22
C ILE A 542 5.93 1.11 11.25
N ASN A 543 6.60 0.06 10.81
CA ASN A 543 6.11 -1.30 11.02
C ASN A 543 6.11 -1.66 12.49
N ALA A 544 4.99 -2.19 12.98
CA ALA A 544 4.94 -2.83 14.27
C ALA A 544 5.67 -4.19 14.22
N PRO A 545 6.15 -4.72 15.36
CA PRO A 545 6.72 -6.06 15.46
C PRO A 545 5.80 -7.12 14.88
N THR A 546 6.35 -8.01 14.04
CA THR A 546 5.62 -9.05 13.32
C THR A 546 6.03 -10.43 13.78
N PHE A 547 5.08 -11.34 13.86
CA PHE A 547 5.25 -12.70 14.37
C PHE A 547 4.57 -13.71 13.47
N GLN A 548 5.14 -14.90 13.38
CA GLN A 548 4.39 -16.07 13.00
C GLN A 548 3.83 -16.73 14.26
N PHE A 549 2.53 -16.64 14.48
CA PHE A 549 1.87 -17.52 15.45
C PHE A 549 1.86 -18.92 14.85
N MET A 550 2.67 -19.79 15.47
CA MET A 550 3.00 -21.10 14.92
C MET A 550 1.74 -21.90 14.59
N ARG A 551 1.66 -22.43 13.36
CA ARG A 551 0.52 -23.17 12.81
C ARG A 551 -0.75 -22.33 12.55
N VAL A 552 -0.78 -21.06 12.90
CA VAL A 552 -1.97 -20.18 12.82
C VAL A 552 -1.89 -19.19 11.67
N GLY A 553 -0.87 -18.35 11.64
CA GLY A 553 -0.73 -17.27 10.66
C GLY A 553 0.38 -16.30 10.99
N TYR A 554 0.43 -15.21 10.23
CA TYR A 554 1.30 -14.07 10.52
C TYR A 554 0.49 -12.95 11.15
N PHE A 555 1.04 -12.33 12.18
CA PHE A 555 0.41 -11.31 12.99
C PHE A 555 1.38 -10.18 13.27
N CYS A 556 0.86 -8.99 13.55
CA CYS A 556 1.65 -7.87 14.07
C CYS A 556 0.96 -7.30 15.31
N LEU A 557 1.72 -6.62 16.18
CA LEU A 557 1.12 -5.77 17.20
C LEU A 557 0.29 -4.66 16.54
N ASP A 558 -0.89 -4.36 17.08
CA ASP A 558 -1.62 -3.18 16.62
C ASP A 558 -0.85 -1.91 17.03
N ASN A 559 -0.49 -1.09 16.06
CA ASN A 559 0.35 0.08 16.28
C ASN A 559 -0.37 1.26 16.97
N ARG A 560 -1.68 1.13 17.25
CA ARG A 560 -2.48 2.12 17.99
C ARG A 560 -2.97 1.59 19.33
N ASP A 561 -3.56 0.40 19.32
CA ASP A 561 -4.36 -0.11 20.43
C ASP A 561 -3.59 -1.04 21.35
N SER A 562 -2.45 -1.63 20.89
CA SER A 562 -1.64 -2.54 21.73
C SER A 562 -0.77 -1.76 22.70
N THR A 563 -0.75 -2.21 23.96
CA THR A 563 0.15 -1.75 25.04
C THR A 563 0.72 -2.94 25.79
N ALA A 564 1.69 -2.71 26.68
CA ALA A 564 2.25 -3.76 27.53
C ALA A 564 1.23 -4.40 28.49
N GLU A 565 0.17 -3.69 28.84
CA GLU A 565 -0.92 -4.14 29.72
C GLU A 565 -2.12 -4.71 28.94
N HIS A 566 -2.27 -4.32 27.67
CA HIS A 566 -3.33 -4.77 26.78
C HIS A 566 -2.76 -5.11 25.41
N LEU A 567 -2.42 -6.38 25.22
CA LEU A 567 -1.85 -6.87 23.96
C LEU A 567 -2.95 -7.03 22.91
N VAL A 568 -2.80 -6.35 21.77
CA VAL A 568 -3.69 -6.45 20.61
C VAL A 568 -2.86 -6.84 19.39
N PHE A 569 -3.26 -7.93 18.72
CA PHE A 569 -2.62 -8.42 17.52
C PHE A 569 -3.56 -8.38 16.33
N ASN A 570 -3.06 -7.89 15.20
CA ASN A 570 -3.73 -7.92 13.91
C ASN A 570 -3.21 -9.09 13.08
N ARG A 571 -4.10 -9.92 12.53
CA ARG A 571 -3.71 -10.93 11.54
C ARG A 571 -3.33 -10.23 10.24
N SER A 572 -2.05 -10.30 9.88
CA SER A 572 -1.53 -9.78 8.63
C SER A 572 -1.95 -10.66 7.46
N VAL A 573 -1.67 -11.97 7.54
CA VAL A 573 -2.04 -12.95 6.51
C VAL A 573 -2.09 -14.37 7.09
N SER A 574 -2.87 -15.27 6.48
CA SER A 574 -2.93 -16.68 6.85
C SER A 574 -1.67 -17.45 6.41
N LEU A 575 -1.40 -18.63 7.02
CA LEU A 575 -0.32 -19.51 6.56
C LEU A 575 -0.57 -20.13 5.20
N LYS A 576 -1.82 -20.41 4.86
CA LYS A 576 -2.17 -21.04 3.58
C LYS A 576 -2.16 -19.99 2.48
N ASP A 577 -1.38 -20.27 1.45
CA ASP A 577 -1.37 -19.48 0.24
C ASP A 577 -2.62 -19.81 -0.60
N SER A 578 -3.40 -18.81 -0.94
CA SER A 578 -4.52 -18.91 -1.88
C SER A 578 -4.08 -18.59 -3.31
N PHE A 579 -2.86 -18.08 -3.49
CA PHE A 579 -2.28 -17.76 -4.80
C PHE A 579 -2.05 -19.05 -5.60
N LYS A 580 -2.67 -19.13 -6.78
CA LYS A 580 -2.43 -20.21 -7.74
C LYS A 580 -1.47 -19.70 -8.80
N LYS A 581 -0.26 -20.30 -8.86
CA LYS A 581 0.70 -20.04 -9.92
C LYS A 581 0.17 -20.45 -11.27
#